data_74e2fdda554510f15867c99050a8bb26
#
_entry.id   74e2fdda554510f15867c99050a8bb26
#
_cell.length_a   1.000
_cell.length_b   1.000
_cell.length_c   1.000
_cell.angle_alpha   90.00
_cell.angle_beta   90.00
_cell.angle_gamma   90.00
#
_symmetry.space_group_name_H-M   'P 1'
#
loop_
_entity.id
_entity.type
_entity.pdbx_description
1 polymer ?
#
loop_
_entity_poly.entity_id
_entity_poly.type
_entity_poly.pdbx_seq_one_letter_code
_entity_poly.pdbx_strand_id
1 'polypeptide(L)'
;MIELTSEKQQKLDLFRTIFEEYNSHTNLMSKNDLPKIWSKHIPDSLSINLFFEKYGTPNSLMDIGSGGGFPSVPIAIVYDQIQVTAIESISKKARFLNSAKEKLDLKNYMPVCARVENLNYEMKNFFDVVTSRAVADMAKIIEYSYPFLKKNGFIVAYKSKKIDTELQNSERIIKKYKMKLIDIISYSQENSEERCLVVLQK
;
A
#
# COMPACT_ATOMS: atom_id res chain seq x y z
N MET A 1 -5.27 -1.80 -18.49
CA MET A 1 -3.82 -2.01 -18.23
C MET A 1 -3.17 -0.64 -18.11
N ILE A 2 -2.29 -0.44 -17.12
CA ILE A 2 -1.54 0.82 -16.96
C ILE A 2 -0.47 0.86 -18.07
N GLU A 3 -0.53 1.87 -18.93
CA GLU A 3 0.58 2.15 -19.84
C GLU A 3 1.69 2.87 -19.09
N LEU A 4 2.83 2.19 -18.93
CA LEU A 4 4.01 2.76 -18.29
C LEU A 4 4.83 3.51 -19.34
N THR A 5 5.19 4.75 -19.06
CA THR A 5 6.22 5.46 -19.84
C THR A 5 7.57 4.78 -19.65
N SER A 6 8.50 4.96 -20.61
CA SER A 6 9.87 4.41 -20.51
C SER A 6 10.57 4.87 -19.22
N GLU A 7 10.34 6.10 -18.78
CA GLU A 7 10.92 6.63 -17.53
C GLU A 7 10.38 5.88 -16.29
N LYS A 8 9.05 5.66 -16.20
CA LYS A 8 8.44 4.93 -15.09
C LYS A 8 8.89 3.48 -15.07
N GLN A 9 9.02 2.85 -16.24
CA GLN A 9 9.57 1.51 -16.34
C GLN A 9 11.01 1.45 -15.83
N GLN A 10 11.88 2.35 -16.24
CA GLN A 10 13.27 2.44 -15.77
C GLN A 10 13.36 2.64 -14.26
N LYS A 11 12.48 3.46 -13.67
CA LYS A 11 12.42 3.64 -12.20
C LYS A 11 11.98 2.37 -11.48
N LEU A 12 11.04 1.61 -12.04
CA LEU A 12 10.65 0.31 -11.47
C LEU A 12 11.78 -0.74 -11.56
N ASP A 13 12.53 -0.76 -12.68
CA ASP A 13 13.72 -1.61 -12.85
C ASP A 13 14.81 -1.24 -11.84
N LEU A 14 15.06 0.07 -11.68
CA LEU A 14 16.01 0.56 -10.68
C LEU A 14 15.56 0.24 -9.25
N PHE A 15 14.26 0.37 -8.95
CA PHE A 15 13.71 -0.02 -7.64
C PHE A 15 13.98 -1.49 -7.34
N ARG A 16 13.77 -2.38 -8.32
CA ARG A 16 14.08 -3.80 -8.16
C ARG A 16 15.56 -4.00 -7.84
N THR A 17 16.46 -3.38 -8.58
CA THR A 17 17.92 -3.50 -8.38
C THR A 17 18.32 -3.03 -6.98
N ILE A 18 17.83 -1.86 -6.55
CA ILE A 18 18.06 -1.32 -5.20
C ILE A 18 17.52 -2.27 -4.13
N PHE A 19 16.33 -2.83 -4.36
CA PHE A 19 15.71 -3.76 -3.43
C PHE A 19 16.52 -5.06 -3.29
N GLU A 20 16.94 -5.68 -4.39
CA GLU A 20 17.73 -6.90 -4.41
C GLU A 20 19.07 -6.71 -3.69
N GLU A 21 19.77 -5.60 -3.98
CA GLU A 21 21.01 -5.20 -3.30
C GLU A 21 20.79 -5.08 -1.79
N TYR A 22 19.79 -4.32 -1.37
CA TYR A 22 19.52 -4.06 0.05
C TYR A 22 19.03 -5.32 0.78
N ASN A 23 18.24 -6.17 0.12
CA ASN A 23 17.71 -7.40 0.68
C ASN A 23 18.81 -8.42 0.97
N SER A 24 19.95 -8.37 0.27
CA SER A 24 21.07 -9.30 0.46
C SER A 24 21.62 -9.30 1.90
N HIS A 25 21.45 -8.20 2.63
CA HIS A 25 21.96 -8.02 4.00
C HIS A 25 20.92 -7.58 5.04
N THR A 26 19.64 -7.36 4.64
CA THR A 26 18.61 -6.83 5.57
C THR A 26 17.38 -7.69 5.77
N ASN A 27 17.14 -8.70 4.92
CA ASN A 27 15.93 -9.52 4.95
C ASN A 27 14.62 -8.70 4.90
N LEU A 28 14.47 -7.85 3.87
CA LEU A 28 13.24 -7.11 3.60
C LEU A 28 12.12 -8.06 3.14
N MET A 29 12.50 -9.10 2.40
CA MET A 29 11.63 -10.10 1.80
C MET A 29 12.30 -11.47 1.85
N SER A 30 11.50 -12.55 1.87
CA SER A 30 12.02 -13.90 1.84
C SER A 30 12.80 -14.19 0.55
N LYS A 31 13.79 -15.10 0.62
CA LYS A 31 14.55 -15.51 -0.57
C LYS A 31 13.67 -16.12 -1.66
N ASN A 32 12.56 -16.77 -1.29
CA ASN A 32 11.63 -17.41 -2.21
C ASN A 32 10.71 -16.40 -2.93
N ASP A 33 10.51 -15.22 -2.35
CA ASP A 33 9.67 -14.17 -2.93
C ASP A 33 10.48 -13.14 -3.74
N LEU A 34 11.78 -13.02 -3.47
CA LEU A 34 12.66 -12.08 -4.15
C LEU A 34 12.60 -12.19 -5.70
N PRO A 35 12.67 -13.40 -6.31
CA PRO A 35 12.56 -13.53 -7.77
C PRO A 35 11.19 -13.10 -8.34
N LYS A 36 10.18 -13.00 -7.46
CA LYS A 36 8.79 -12.69 -7.86
C LYS A 36 8.45 -11.20 -7.83
N ILE A 37 9.44 -10.32 -7.70
CA ILE A 37 9.18 -8.87 -7.63
C ILE A 37 8.42 -8.40 -8.86
N TRP A 38 8.85 -8.78 -10.07
CA TRP A 38 8.21 -8.42 -11.34
C TRP A 38 6.91 -9.17 -11.60
N SER A 39 6.87 -10.47 -11.38
CA SER A 39 5.70 -11.29 -11.70
C SER A 39 4.60 -11.23 -10.64
N LYS A 40 4.93 -10.77 -9.41
CA LYS A 40 3.95 -10.76 -8.32
C LYS A 40 3.86 -9.40 -7.62
N HIS A 41 4.95 -8.88 -7.05
CA HIS A 41 4.85 -7.79 -6.08
C HIS A 41 4.60 -6.43 -6.71
N ILE A 42 5.19 -6.12 -7.87
CA ILE A 42 4.92 -4.88 -8.59
C ILE A 42 3.51 -4.89 -9.20
N PRO A 43 3.08 -5.92 -9.95
CA PRO A 43 1.70 -6.00 -10.46
C PRO A 43 0.64 -5.95 -9.36
N ASP A 44 0.85 -6.68 -8.24
CA ASP A 44 -0.05 -6.64 -7.09
C ASP A 44 -0.16 -5.21 -6.52
N SER A 45 0.96 -4.50 -6.38
CA SER A 45 0.97 -3.11 -5.92
C SER A 45 0.19 -2.18 -6.82
N LEU A 46 0.31 -2.37 -8.13
CA LEU A 46 -0.34 -1.54 -9.15
C LEU A 46 -1.80 -1.94 -9.41
N SER A 47 -2.30 -3.05 -8.85
CA SER A 47 -3.72 -3.40 -8.94
C SER A 47 -4.65 -2.34 -8.33
N ILE A 48 -4.12 -1.42 -7.52
CA ILE A 48 -4.86 -0.26 -7.02
C ILE A 48 -5.43 0.61 -8.15
N ASN A 49 -4.90 0.50 -9.36
CA ASN A 49 -5.44 1.16 -10.53
C ASN A 49 -6.92 0.82 -10.76
N LEU A 50 -7.33 -0.41 -10.47
CA LEU A 50 -8.74 -0.82 -10.55
C LEU A 50 -9.65 0.01 -9.63
N PHE A 51 -9.12 0.40 -8.47
CA PHE A 51 -9.81 1.33 -7.58
C PHE A 51 -9.77 2.75 -8.14
N PHE A 52 -8.63 3.23 -8.64
CA PHE A 52 -8.51 4.59 -9.16
C PHE A 52 -9.38 4.83 -10.40
N GLU A 53 -9.50 3.85 -11.30
CA GLU A 53 -10.38 3.91 -12.47
C GLU A 53 -11.85 4.07 -12.07
N LYS A 54 -12.26 3.49 -10.94
CA LYS A 54 -13.66 3.46 -10.49
C LYS A 54 -14.02 4.63 -9.57
N TYR A 55 -13.10 5.04 -8.72
CA TYR A 55 -13.36 6.01 -7.65
C TYR A 55 -12.54 7.31 -7.76
N GLY A 56 -11.69 7.40 -8.77
CA GLY A 56 -10.79 8.55 -9.00
C GLY A 56 -9.43 8.41 -8.30
N THR A 57 -8.46 9.09 -8.87
CA THR A 57 -7.08 9.14 -8.35
C THR A 57 -7.01 10.11 -7.17
N PRO A 58 -6.50 9.69 -5.99
CA PRO A 58 -6.41 10.56 -4.81
C PRO A 58 -5.25 11.57 -4.93
N ASN A 59 -5.31 12.65 -4.17
CA ASN A 59 -4.16 13.55 -4.00
C ASN A 59 -3.19 13.06 -2.93
N SER A 60 -3.69 12.36 -1.90
CA SER A 60 -2.91 11.92 -0.74
C SER A 60 -3.22 10.46 -0.39
N LEU A 61 -2.16 9.67 -0.24
CA LEU A 61 -2.24 8.25 0.09
C LEU A 61 -1.30 7.94 1.26
N MET A 62 -1.79 7.24 2.28
CA MET A 62 -0.98 6.64 3.34
C MET A 62 -0.91 5.13 3.11
N ASP A 63 0.28 4.54 3.21
CA ASP A 63 0.46 3.09 3.23
C ASP A 63 0.92 2.64 4.61
N ILE A 64 0.12 1.82 5.28
CA ILE A 64 0.41 1.32 6.63
C ILE A 64 1.15 0.00 6.53
N GLY A 65 2.34 -0.04 7.16
CA GLY A 65 3.21 -1.21 7.16
C GLY A 65 3.88 -1.45 5.81
N SER A 66 4.44 -0.41 5.24
CA SER A 66 5.02 -0.40 3.88
C SER A 66 6.13 -1.43 3.67
N GLY A 67 6.78 -1.91 4.73
CA GLY A 67 7.76 -2.99 4.68
C GLY A 67 8.91 -2.71 3.71
N GLY A 68 9.02 -3.54 2.67
CA GLY A 68 9.95 -3.34 1.55
C GLY A 68 9.46 -2.38 0.47
N GLY A 69 8.49 -1.51 0.78
CA GLY A 69 7.97 -0.51 -0.14
C GLY A 69 6.84 -0.99 -1.05
N PHE A 70 6.20 -2.12 -0.74
CA PHE A 70 5.07 -2.63 -1.49
C PHE A 70 3.76 -2.49 -0.69
N PRO A 71 2.76 -1.71 -1.18
CA PRO A 71 2.60 -1.16 -2.52
C PRO A 71 3.17 0.26 -2.71
N SER A 72 3.65 0.94 -1.68
CA SER A 72 3.89 2.39 -1.66
C SER A 72 4.89 2.90 -2.70
N VAL A 73 6.02 2.22 -2.92
CA VAL A 73 7.05 2.68 -3.88
C VAL A 73 6.58 2.53 -5.34
N PRO A 74 6.04 1.38 -5.79
CA PRO A 74 5.45 1.29 -7.14
C PRO A 74 4.35 2.32 -7.39
N ILE A 75 3.49 2.60 -6.39
CA ILE A 75 2.46 3.65 -6.50
C ILE A 75 3.11 5.02 -6.69
N ALA A 76 4.11 5.38 -5.88
CA ALA A 76 4.79 6.67 -5.99
C ALA A 76 5.53 6.85 -7.33
N ILE A 77 6.06 5.78 -7.91
CA ILE A 77 6.72 5.81 -9.23
C ILE A 77 5.70 6.03 -10.35
N VAL A 78 4.59 5.29 -10.30
CA VAL A 78 3.62 5.29 -11.42
C VAL A 78 2.68 6.48 -11.35
N TYR A 79 2.32 6.94 -10.15
CA TYR A 79 1.38 8.04 -9.92
C TYR A 79 2.09 9.21 -9.23
N ASP A 80 2.95 9.91 -9.97
CA ASP A 80 3.78 11.01 -9.48
C ASP A 80 2.98 12.21 -8.93
N GLN A 81 1.70 12.33 -9.33
CA GLN A 81 0.77 13.33 -8.79
C GLN A 81 0.24 12.99 -7.39
N ILE A 82 0.35 11.72 -6.91
CA ILE A 82 -0.12 11.31 -5.57
C ILE A 82 0.97 11.56 -4.54
N GLN A 83 0.67 12.28 -3.46
CA GLN A 83 1.56 12.37 -2.30
C GLN A 83 1.43 11.09 -1.46
N VAL A 84 2.46 10.25 -1.47
CA VAL A 84 2.48 8.95 -0.79
C VAL A 84 3.26 9.04 0.52
N THR A 85 2.61 8.76 1.64
CA THR A 85 3.24 8.62 2.96
C THR A 85 3.32 7.16 3.35
N ALA A 86 4.52 6.65 3.54
CA ALA A 86 4.79 5.24 3.86
C ALA A 86 5.15 5.07 5.33
N ILE A 87 4.28 4.39 6.09
CA ILE A 87 4.47 4.16 7.53
C ILE A 87 5.11 2.77 7.74
N GLU A 88 6.26 2.75 8.40
CA GLU A 88 6.96 1.51 8.75
C GLU A 88 7.58 1.60 10.15
N SER A 89 7.27 0.63 11.01
CA SER A 89 7.72 0.64 12.40
C SER A 89 9.12 0.07 12.61
N ILE A 90 9.61 -0.73 11.67
CA ILE A 90 10.92 -1.37 11.77
C ILE A 90 11.98 -0.48 11.16
N SER A 91 12.86 0.09 11.99
CA SER A 91 13.86 1.10 11.58
C SER A 91 14.73 0.68 10.40
N LYS A 92 15.12 -0.61 10.29
CA LYS A 92 15.92 -1.09 9.15
C LYS A 92 15.15 -1.03 7.82
N LYS A 93 13.82 -1.30 7.85
CA LYS A 93 12.95 -1.19 6.68
C LYS A 93 12.69 0.28 6.32
N ALA A 94 12.45 1.12 7.33
CA ALA A 94 12.28 2.55 7.12
C ALA A 94 13.55 3.20 6.53
N ARG A 95 14.76 2.77 6.93
CA ARG A 95 16.01 3.21 6.29
C ARG A 95 16.08 2.80 4.82
N PHE A 96 15.63 1.58 4.49
CA PHE A 96 15.52 1.17 3.09
C PHE A 96 14.58 2.08 2.30
N LEU A 97 13.40 2.40 2.82
CA LEU A 97 12.43 3.28 2.15
C LEU A 97 13.02 4.68 1.90
N ASN A 98 13.79 5.23 2.85
CA ASN A 98 14.50 6.50 2.65
C ASN A 98 15.57 6.39 1.56
N SER A 99 16.37 5.33 1.55
CA SER A 99 17.36 5.07 0.51
C SER A 99 16.72 4.92 -0.87
N ALA A 100 15.59 4.20 -0.95
CA ALA A 100 14.83 4.05 -2.19
C ALA A 100 14.28 5.41 -2.68
N LYS A 101 13.72 6.23 -1.77
CA LYS A 101 13.28 7.59 -2.09
C LYS A 101 14.38 8.41 -2.74
N GLU A 102 15.56 8.42 -2.11
CA GLU A 102 16.72 9.21 -2.59
C GLU A 102 17.25 8.70 -3.94
N LYS A 103 17.52 7.39 -4.05
CA LYS A 103 18.07 6.77 -5.26
C LYS A 103 17.14 6.86 -6.47
N LEU A 104 15.81 6.88 -6.25
CA LEU A 104 14.78 6.97 -7.27
C LEU A 104 14.32 8.41 -7.53
N ASP A 105 14.81 9.37 -6.74
CA ASP A 105 14.39 10.79 -6.77
C ASP A 105 12.86 10.97 -6.67
N LEU A 106 12.22 10.29 -5.71
CA LEU A 106 10.78 10.36 -5.51
C LEU A 106 10.40 11.58 -4.65
N LYS A 107 10.00 12.68 -5.31
CA LYS A 107 9.61 13.93 -4.62
C LYS A 107 8.25 13.82 -3.92
N ASN A 108 7.40 12.94 -4.40
CA ASN A 108 6.06 12.67 -3.90
C ASN A 108 6.00 11.53 -2.87
N TYR A 109 7.14 11.09 -2.31
CA TYR A 109 7.22 9.96 -1.39
C TYR A 109 7.81 10.37 -0.04
N MET A 110 7.11 10.08 1.05
CA MET A 110 7.50 10.42 2.42
C MET A 110 7.51 9.18 3.33
N PRO A 111 8.65 8.50 3.52
CA PRO A 111 8.79 7.44 4.52
C PRO A 111 8.79 8.00 5.94
N VAL A 112 8.04 7.35 6.82
CA VAL A 112 7.94 7.68 8.25
C VAL A 112 8.25 6.45 9.09
N CYS A 113 9.29 6.52 9.92
CA CYS A 113 9.67 5.44 10.85
C CYS A 113 8.88 5.59 12.16
N ALA A 114 7.69 4.98 12.20
CA ALA A 114 6.83 5.02 13.39
C ALA A 114 5.86 3.85 13.43
N ARG A 115 5.36 3.51 14.62
CA ARG A 115 4.12 2.76 14.75
C ARG A 115 2.95 3.69 14.41
N VAL A 116 1.95 3.18 13.68
CA VAL A 116 0.80 3.97 13.24
C VAL A 116 0.04 4.59 14.41
N GLU A 117 0.00 3.90 15.55
CA GLU A 117 -0.67 4.36 16.77
C GLU A 117 0.02 5.59 17.41
N ASN A 118 1.29 5.83 17.06
CA ASN A 118 2.11 6.90 17.59
C ASN A 118 2.27 8.08 16.63
N LEU A 119 1.53 8.09 15.52
CA LEU A 119 1.61 9.18 14.54
C LEU A 119 1.04 10.48 15.08
N ASN A 120 1.62 11.60 14.63
CA ASN A 120 1.24 12.94 15.00
C ASN A 120 -0.23 13.25 14.71
N TYR A 121 -0.81 14.10 15.57
CA TYR A 121 -2.17 14.61 15.42
C TYR A 121 -2.40 15.33 14.08
N GLU A 122 -1.37 15.98 13.56
CA GLU A 122 -1.39 16.72 12.28
C GLU A 122 -1.72 15.84 11.06
N MET A 123 -1.46 14.54 11.14
CA MET A 123 -1.83 13.58 10.07
C MET A 123 -3.29 13.14 10.13
N LYS A 124 -4.05 13.51 11.19
CA LYS A 124 -5.48 13.13 11.29
C LYS A 124 -6.32 13.84 10.24
N ASN A 125 -7.27 13.09 9.67
CA ASN A 125 -8.17 13.54 8.61
C ASN A 125 -7.44 14.18 7.41
N PHE A 126 -6.27 13.65 7.06
CA PHE A 126 -5.41 14.22 6.02
C PHE A 126 -5.44 13.42 4.71
N PHE A 127 -5.62 12.10 4.77
CA PHE A 127 -5.48 11.24 3.61
C PHE A 127 -6.80 10.95 2.90
N ASP A 128 -6.78 10.99 1.57
CA ASP A 128 -7.90 10.57 0.73
C ASP A 128 -8.04 9.06 0.73
N VAL A 129 -6.90 8.35 0.71
CA VAL A 129 -6.82 6.89 0.70
C VAL A 129 -5.80 6.40 1.72
N VAL A 130 -6.15 5.34 2.44
CA VAL A 130 -5.20 4.55 3.24
C VAL A 130 -5.13 3.15 2.67
N THR A 131 -3.92 2.70 2.34
CA THR A 131 -3.65 1.33 1.89
C THR A 131 -3.01 0.49 2.99
N SER A 132 -3.18 -0.82 2.90
CA SER A 132 -2.46 -1.79 3.72
C SER A 132 -2.34 -3.11 2.98
N ARG A 133 -1.15 -3.72 3.02
CA ARG A 133 -0.86 -5.03 2.44
C ARG A 133 -0.15 -5.94 3.43
N ALA A 134 -0.76 -7.08 3.76
CA ALA A 134 -0.19 -8.12 4.64
C ALA A 134 0.24 -7.64 6.04
N VAL A 135 -0.50 -6.68 6.62
CA VAL A 135 -0.16 -6.09 7.94
C VAL A 135 -0.97 -6.72 9.07
N ALA A 136 -2.31 -6.76 8.91
CA ALA A 136 -3.24 -7.19 9.96
C ALA A 136 -4.57 -7.65 9.36
N ASP A 137 -5.49 -8.12 10.22
CA ASP A 137 -6.89 -8.34 9.86
C ASP A 137 -7.63 -7.01 9.58
N MET A 138 -8.81 -7.11 8.95
CA MET A 138 -9.61 -5.93 8.57
C MET A 138 -10.02 -5.07 9.76
N ALA A 139 -10.34 -5.68 10.90
CA ALA A 139 -10.72 -4.93 12.10
C ALA A 139 -9.59 -4.00 12.54
N LYS A 140 -8.36 -4.51 12.56
CA LYS A 140 -7.17 -3.75 12.96
C LYS A 140 -6.78 -2.70 11.93
N ILE A 141 -6.90 -3.04 10.63
CA ILE A 141 -6.67 -2.07 9.55
C ILE A 141 -7.63 -0.89 9.67
N ILE A 142 -8.91 -1.12 9.98
CA ILE A 142 -9.90 -0.07 10.19
C ILE A 142 -9.51 0.82 11.38
N GLU A 143 -9.16 0.22 12.52
CA GLU A 143 -8.74 0.97 13.71
C GLU A 143 -7.52 1.86 13.44
N TYR A 144 -6.55 1.35 12.71
CA TYR A 144 -5.34 2.07 12.34
C TYR A 144 -5.56 3.18 11.32
N SER A 145 -6.45 2.95 10.34
CA SER A 145 -6.65 3.86 9.21
C SER A 145 -7.61 5.00 9.50
N TYR A 146 -8.68 4.71 10.25
CA TYR A 146 -9.81 5.62 10.45
C TYR A 146 -9.42 7.03 10.94
N PRO A 147 -8.50 7.20 11.91
CA PRO A 147 -8.13 8.54 12.39
C PRO A 147 -7.50 9.43 11.31
N PHE A 148 -6.85 8.84 10.32
CA PHE A 148 -6.07 9.53 9.31
C PHE A 148 -6.85 9.85 8.04
N LEU A 149 -7.97 9.15 7.82
CA LEU A 149 -8.84 9.38 6.66
C LEU A 149 -9.62 10.69 6.75
N LYS A 150 -9.64 11.43 5.65
CA LYS A 150 -10.60 12.51 5.43
C LYS A 150 -12.04 12.00 5.49
N LYS A 151 -13.01 12.90 5.65
CA LYS A 151 -14.42 12.60 5.41
C LYS A 151 -14.59 12.11 3.97
N ASN A 152 -15.30 11.00 3.78
CA ASN A 152 -15.47 10.30 2.50
C ASN A 152 -14.18 9.66 1.96
N GLY A 153 -13.10 9.61 2.72
CA GLY A 153 -11.87 8.91 2.35
C GLY A 153 -12.03 7.39 2.40
N PHE A 154 -11.11 6.68 1.76
CA PHE A 154 -11.21 5.24 1.56
C PHE A 154 -10.08 4.46 2.23
N ILE A 155 -10.42 3.29 2.78
CA ILE A 155 -9.45 2.22 3.03
C ILE A 155 -9.45 1.30 1.82
N VAL A 156 -8.27 1.01 1.27
CA VAL A 156 -8.08 0.04 0.19
C VAL A 156 -7.12 -1.03 0.68
N ALA A 157 -7.65 -2.14 1.18
CA ALA A 157 -6.86 -3.22 1.76
C ALA A 157 -6.61 -4.34 0.73
N TYR A 158 -5.34 -4.68 0.51
CA TYR A 158 -4.92 -5.79 -0.35
C TYR A 158 -5.10 -7.11 0.38
N LYS A 159 -5.98 -7.97 -0.10
CA LYS A 159 -6.35 -9.22 0.54
C LYS A 159 -6.34 -10.41 -0.43
N SER A 160 -6.38 -11.62 0.12
CA SER A 160 -6.71 -12.82 -0.66
C SER A 160 -8.21 -12.83 -0.96
N LYS A 161 -8.64 -13.57 -1.98
CA LYS A 161 -10.07 -13.69 -2.33
C LYS A 161 -10.93 -14.26 -1.19
N LYS A 162 -10.34 -15.08 -0.31
CA LYS A 162 -11.05 -15.67 0.84
C LYS A 162 -11.20 -14.65 1.99
N ILE A 163 -11.91 -13.55 1.74
CA ILE A 163 -12.05 -12.45 2.68
C ILE A 163 -13.33 -12.50 3.53
N ASP A 164 -14.31 -13.34 3.15
CA ASP A 164 -15.66 -13.32 3.75
C ASP A 164 -15.65 -13.50 5.27
N THR A 165 -14.91 -14.50 5.77
CA THR A 165 -14.80 -14.75 7.22
C THR A 165 -14.14 -13.56 7.95
N GLU A 166 -13.13 -12.94 7.33
CA GLU A 166 -12.45 -11.80 7.93
C GLU A 166 -13.35 -10.57 7.97
N LEU A 167 -14.18 -10.35 6.95
CA LEU A 167 -15.18 -9.28 6.92
C LEU A 167 -16.28 -9.52 7.97
N GLN A 168 -16.79 -10.74 8.08
CA GLN A 168 -17.75 -11.10 9.13
C GLN A 168 -17.21 -10.80 10.53
N ASN A 169 -15.98 -11.21 10.81
CA ASN A 169 -15.31 -10.93 12.08
C ASN A 169 -15.10 -9.43 12.34
N SER A 170 -15.07 -8.63 11.28
CA SER A 170 -14.84 -7.18 11.34
C SER A 170 -16.13 -6.34 11.39
N GLU A 171 -17.32 -6.95 11.25
CA GLU A 171 -18.60 -6.24 11.22
C GLU A 171 -18.81 -5.29 12.42
N ARG A 172 -18.46 -5.75 13.63
CA ARG A 172 -18.57 -4.94 14.84
C ARG A 172 -17.75 -3.66 14.76
N ILE A 173 -16.54 -3.75 14.21
CA ILE A 173 -15.63 -2.60 14.06
C ILE A 173 -16.09 -1.70 12.92
N ILE A 174 -16.53 -2.26 11.79
CA ILE A 174 -17.13 -1.51 10.67
C ILE A 174 -18.29 -0.66 11.19
N LYS A 175 -19.22 -1.26 11.96
CA LYS A 175 -20.36 -0.56 12.57
C LYS A 175 -19.91 0.50 13.59
N LYS A 176 -18.95 0.17 14.47
CA LYS A 176 -18.40 1.10 15.49
C LYS A 176 -17.85 2.38 14.86
N TYR A 177 -17.09 2.25 13.77
CA TYR A 177 -16.48 3.38 13.06
C TYR A 177 -17.39 3.97 11.97
N LYS A 178 -18.63 3.47 11.82
CA LYS A 178 -19.60 3.87 10.78
C LYS A 178 -19.00 3.83 9.36
N MET A 179 -18.06 2.91 9.14
CA MET A 179 -17.51 2.67 7.81
C MET A 179 -18.53 1.93 6.93
N LYS A 180 -18.44 2.13 5.63
CA LYS A 180 -19.27 1.43 4.64
C LYS A 180 -18.38 0.55 3.78
N LEU A 181 -18.70 -0.74 3.68
CA LEU A 181 -18.11 -1.60 2.65
C LEU A 181 -18.70 -1.18 1.29
N ILE A 182 -17.87 -0.63 0.43
CA ILE A 182 -18.28 -0.10 -0.86
C ILE A 182 -18.09 -1.13 -1.97
N ASP A 183 -16.97 -1.88 -1.92
CA ASP A 183 -16.61 -2.79 -2.99
C ASP A 183 -15.62 -3.86 -2.54
N ILE A 184 -15.60 -4.96 -3.28
CA ILE A 184 -14.55 -5.99 -3.26
C ILE A 184 -14.11 -6.22 -4.70
N ILE A 185 -13.04 -5.54 -5.12
CA ILE A 185 -12.55 -5.58 -6.49
C ILE A 185 -11.62 -6.78 -6.65
N SER A 186 -12.10 -7.84 -7.29
CA SER A 186 -11.31 -9.05 -7.54
C SER A 186 -10.36 -8.86 -8.71
N TYR A 187 -9.16 -9.43 -8.61
CA TYR A 187 -8.17 -9.49 -9.69
C TYR A 187 -7.34 -10.77 -9.57
N SER A 188 -6.72 -11.18 -10.68
CA SER A 188 -5.84 -12.35 -10.73
C SER A 188 -4.42 -11.90 -11.02
N GLN A 189 -3.46 -12.54 -10.37
CA GLN A 189 -2.03 -12.43 -10.70
C GLN A 189 -1.65 -13.47 -11.76
N GLU A 190 -0.48 -13.29 -12.41
CA GLU A 190 0.00 -14.19 -13.47
C GLU A 190 -0.01 -15.69 -13.08
N ASN A 191 0.19 -16.02 -11.81
CA ASN A 191 0.16 -17.40 -11.30
C ASN A 191 -1.24 -17.86 -10.87
N SER A 192 -2.33 -17.25 -11.39
CA SER A 192 -3.72 -17.55 -11.03
C SER A 192 -4.04 -17.42 -9.54
N GLU A 193 -3.20 -16.72 -8.75
CA GLU A 193 -3.51 -16.39 -7.37
C GLU A 193 -4.61 -15.31 -7.35
N GLU A 194 -5.79 -15.68 -6.89
CA GLU A 194 -6.92 -14.77 -6.78
C GLU A 194 -6.75 -13.84 -5.58
N ARG A 195 -6.83 -12.56 -5.86
CA ARG A 195 -6.66 -11.47 -4.90
C ARG A 195 -7.86 -10.52 -4.98
N CYS A 196 -7.99 -9.65 -3.98
CA CYS A 196 -8.96 -8.57 -4.03
C CYS A 196 -8.46 -7.31 -3.31
N LEU A 197 -9.02 -6.17 -3.73
CA LEU A 197 -8.99 -4.93 -2.97
C LEU A 197 -10.31 -4.81 -2.23
N VAL A 198 -10.25 -4.76 -0.90
CA VAL A 198 -11.42 -4.48 -0.07
C VAL A 198 -11.50 -2.99 0.13
N VAL A 199 -12.60 -2.38 -0.31
CA VAL A 199 -12.81 -0.94 -0.30
C VAL A 199 -13.84 -0.56 0.77
N LEU A 200 -13.39 0.16 1.78
CA LEU A 200 -14.25 0.74 2.81
C LEU A 200 -14.21 2.26 2.73
N GLN A 201 -15.35 2.93 2.94
CA GLN A 201 -15.45 4.40 2.96
C GLN A 201 -15.82 4.91 4.36
N LYS A 202 -15.15 6.00 4.76
CA LYS A 202 -15.45 6.75 6.00
C LYS A 202 -16.64 7.67 5.84
#